data_a0928b9e4e5e83328b22c85bcc59f070
#
_entry.id   a0928b9e4e5e83328b22c85bcc59f070
#
_cell.length_a   1.000
_cell.length_b   1.000
_cell.length_c   1.000
_cell.angle_alpha   90.00
_cell.angle_beta   90.00
_cell.angle_gamma   90.00
#
_symmetry.space_group_name_H-M   'P 1'
#
loop_
_entity.id
_entity.type
_entity.pdbx_description
1 polymer ?
#
loop_
_entity_poly.entity_id
_entity_poly.type
_entity_poly.pdbx_seq_one_letter_code
_entity_poly.pdbx_strand_id
1 'polypeptide(L)'
;MLRRIFSYMQQYKKYAYLALICIAVEAMLELLVPMIMADLIDNGVANGDTHYIYVKGFEMALCALIALVLGIGSARFQALAGQGLGANIRKAEYEKLQSYSFSNIDHFRVSSLVTRLTSDVTNIQNSVSTGMRPFGRSPVMLIFASSIAFTINRTLALVFFVALPILAVLLIIIIMNVRPLYARMQNAIDLVNRSIQENLTAVRVVKSYVRGEYEVDKFKDVNAKLKSESEKAFGIAVLNMPAMQFVMYGTIISILFVGGHLINNGQLKIGELTSFLSYVLLILNSLMMMSNVFLMMTRSLASATRIVEVLDEKIDITDENSQDISVKHGEIEFVHVWFKYKNEAKEYVLSDVSFHIKPGQTVGIIGQTGSAKTTLVQLIPRLYDATKGTVRIDGVDVKNYPVSHLRDAIAVVLQKNTLFSGSLISNLRWGNENATKEEIDEACHIACVDEFLDRLPAGYESEMGQGGVNVSGGQKQRICIARAILKKPKVLILDDSTSAVDTATEGRIREELAKKLPDMTKLVIAQRISSVKHADQIIILDKGCVNAIGTHDELLRTNKIYQEIYESQKEGADL
;
A
#
# COMPACT_ATOMS: atom_id res chain seq x y z
N MET A 1 -2.46 -3.70 18.80
CA MET A 1 -2.61 -3.84 17.34
C MET A 1 -4.03 -4.20 16.92
N LEU A 2 -4.54 -5.42 17.15
CA LEU A 2 -5.91 -5.81 16.75
C LEU A 2 -6.99 -4.86 17.28
N ARG A 3 -6.95 -4.48 18.55
CA ARG A 3 -7.88 -3.50 19.15
C ARG A 3 -7.91 -2.19 18.37
N ARG A 4 -6.76 -1.74 17.84
CA ARG A 4 -6.66 -0.53 17.02
C ARG A 4 -7.29 -0.71 15.65
N ILE A 5 -7.02 -1.84 14.94
CA ILE A 5 -7.66 -2.15 13.66
C ILE A 5 -9.19 -2.23 13.83
N PHE A 6 -9.68 -2.93 14.85
CA PHE A 6 -11.12 -3.03 15.10
C PHE A 6 -11.76 -1.70 15.56
N SER A 7 -10.99 -0.72 16.04
CA SER A 7 -11.53 0.62 16.31
C SER A 7 -12.04 1.33 15.05
N TYR A 8 -11.43 1.05 13.88
CA TYR A 8 -11.87 1.56 12.57
C TYR A 8 -13.18 0.95 12.07
N MET A 9 -13.73 -0.06 12.77
CA MET A 9 -15.04 -0.59 12.43
C MET A 9 -16.17 0.43 12.67
N GLN A 10 -16.00 1.37 13.61
CA GLN A 10 -16.90 2.51 13.88
C GLN A 10 -18.41 2.15 13.77
N GLN A 11 -19.13 2.73 12.80
CA GLN A 11 -20.55 2.50 12.54
C GLN A 11 -20.90 1.06 12.13
N TYR A 12 -19.92 0.30 11.66
CA TYR A 12 -20.12 -1.09 11.19
C TYR A 12 -20.08 -2.12 12.31
N LYS A 13 -19.73 -1.75 13.56
CA LYS A 13 -19.71 -2.66 14.74
C LYS A 13 -21.05 -3.37 14.94
N LYS A 14 -22.16 -2.65 14.74
CA LYS A 14 -23.51 -3.21 14.86
C LYS A 14 -23.75 -4.40 13.94
N TYR A 15 -23.24 -4.34 12.70
CA TYR A 15 -23.38 -5.44 11.76
C TYR A 15 -22.51 -6.64 12.14
N ALA A 16 -21.32 -6.43 12.71
CA ALA A 16 -20.48 -7.50 13.23
C ALA A 16 -21.18 -8.25 14.38
N TYR A 17 -21.80 -7.54 15.33
CA TYR A 17 -22.57 -8.17 16.42
C TYR A 17 -23.81 -8.90 15.90
N LEU A 18 -24.56 -8.29 14.97
CA LEU A 18 -25.72 -8.95 14.35
C LEU A 18 -25.31 -10.21 13.60
N ALA A 19 -24.20 -10.19 12.88
CA ALA A 19 -23.66 -11.36 12.21
C ALA A 19 -23.35 -12.49 13.19
N LEU A 20 -22.66 -12.19 14.30
CA LEU A 20 -22.33 -13.20 15.33
C LEU A 20 -23.57 -13.78 15.98
N ILE A 21 -24.58 -12.96 16.28
CA ILE A 21 -25.85 -13.43 16.83
C ILE A 21 -26.55 -14.36 15.83
N CYS A 22 -26.69 -13.96 14.56
CA CYS A 22 -27.27 -14.79 13.51
C CYS A 22 -26.55 -16.14 13.38
N ILE A 23 -25.19 -16.12 13.39
CA ILE A 23 -24.36 -17.34 13.30
C ILE A 23 -24.61 -18.26 14.52
N ALA A 24 -24.66 -17.70 15.72
CA ALA A 24 -24.87 -18.49 16.93
C ALA A 24 -26.25 -19.14 16.95
N VAL A 25 -27.29 -18.38 16.58
CA VAL A 25 -28.67 -18.91 16.52
C VAL A 25 -28.82 -19.92 15.37
N GLU A 26 -28.25 -19.67 14.20
CA GLU A 26 -28.18 -20.63 13.08
C GLU A 26 -27.53 -21.94 13.52
N ALA A 27 -26.37 -21.87 14.20
CA ALA A 27 -25.68 -23.05 14.72
C ALA A 27 -26.49 -23.83 15.74
N MET A 28 -27.23 -23.16 16.63
CA MET A 28 -28.11 -23.81 17.58
C MET A 28 -29.30 -24.53 16.91
N LEU A 29 -29.89 -23.90 15.88
CA LEU A 29 -30.99 -24.54 15.12
C LEU A 29 -30.50 -25.77 14.36
N GLU A 30 -29.30 -25.72 13.78
CA GLU A 30 -28.69 -26.88 13.12
C GLU A 30 -28.48 -28.06 14.09
N LEU A 31 -28.21 -27.80 15.39
CA LEU A 31 -28.07 -28.83 16.41
C LEU A 31 -29.42 -29.45 16.83
N LEU A 32 -30.52 -28.74 16.66
CA LEU A 32 -31.88 -29.28 16.97
C LEU A 32 -32.34 -30.29 15.90
N VAL A 33 -31.92 -30.14 14.64
CA VAL A 33 -32.38 -31.01 13.56
C VAL A 33 -32.06 -32.48 13.81
N PRO A 34 -30.85 -32.92 14.22
CA PRO A 34 -30.58 -34.32 14.55
C PRO A 34 -31.38 -34.82 15.77
N MET A 35 -31.71 -33.96 16.76
CA MET A 35 -32.55 -34.35 17.91
C MET A 35 -33.98 -34.63 17.46
N ILE A 36 -34.57 -33.76 16.64
CA ILE A 36 -35.91 -33.95 16.09
C ILE A 36 -35.95 -35.20 15.21
N MET A 37 -34.85 -35.45 14.43
CA MET A 37 -34.71 -36.66 13.61
C MET A 37 -34.69 -37.94 14.45
N ALA A 38 -33.99 -37.95 15.58
CA ALA A 38 -33.99 -39.08 16.52
C ALA A 38 -35.40 -39.34 17.04
N ASP A 39 -36.10 -38.31 17.49
CA ASP A 39 -37.46 -38.41 18.04
C ASP A 39 -38.46 -38.90 16.95
N LEU A 40 -38.30 -38.41 15.70
CA LEU A 40 -39.08 -38.88 14.54
C LEU A 40 -38.89 -40.38 14.29
N ILE A 41 -37.65 -40.87 14.35
CA ILE A 41 -37.34 -42.30 14.12
C ILE A 41 -37.86 -43.16 15.28
N ASP A 42 -37.54 -42.78 16.52
CA ASP A 42 -37.80 -43.60 17.70
C ASP A 42 -39.26 -43.65 18.12
N ASN A 43 -40.06 -42.58 17.90
CA ASN A 43 -41.44 -42.49 18.28
C ASN A 43 -42.42 -42.50 17.09
N GLY A 44 -42.01 -41.98 15.93
CA GLY A 44 -42.86 -41.96 14.73
C GLY A 44 -42.72 -43.25 13.92
N VAL A 45 -41.50 -43.53 13.40
CA VAL A 45 -41.27 -44.67 12.52
C VAL A 45 -41.41 -46.00 13.26
N ALA A 46 -40.83 -46.10 14.45
CA ALA A 46 -40.88 -47.35 15.25
C ALA A 46 -42.30 -47.74 15.62
N ASN A 47 -43.20 -46.77 15.85
CA ASN A 47 -44.62 -47.04 16.21
C ASN A 47 -45.57 -46.99 14.99
N GLY A 48 -45.09 -46.69 13.79
CA GLY A 48 -45.91 -46.56 12.57
C GLY A 48 -46.86 -45.34 12.59
N ASP A 49 -46.63 -44.34 13.47
CA ASP A 49 -47.43 -43.13 13.58
C ASP A 49 -47.11 -42.12 12.48
N THR A 50 -47.85 -42.18 11.41
CA THR A 50 -47.68 -41.29 10.23
C THR A 50 -47.95 -39.82 10.57
N HIS A 51 -48.89 -39.53 11.49
CA HIS A 51 -49.18 -38.16 11.91
C HIS A 51 -47.97 -37.54 12.63
N TYR A 52 -47.39 -38.29 13.57
CA TYR A 52 -46.18 -37.85 14.28
C TYR A 52 -45.02 -37.60 13.34
N ILE A 53 -44.82 -38.45 12.32
CA ILE A 53 -43.79 -38.27 11.29
C ILE A 53 -44.00 -36.95 10.52
N TYR A 54 -45.23 -36.63 10.11
CA TYR A 54 -45.52 -35.37 9.41
C TYR A 54 -45.27 -34.16 10.31
N VAL A 55 -45.66 -34.18 11.56
CA VAL A 55 -45.42 -33.07 12.52
C VAL A 55 -43.95 -32.84 12.72
N LYS A 56 -43.19 -33.90 13.02
CA LYS A 56 -41.72 -33.76 13.21
C LYS A 56 -40.99 -33.40 11.94
N GLY A 57 -41.41 -33.88 10.78
CA GLY A 57 -40.89 -33.47 9.46
C GLY A 57 -41.14 -31.99 9.20
N PHE A 58 -42.31 -31.48 9.57
CA PHE A 58 -42.61 -30.05 9.46
C PHE A 58 -41.74 -29.20 10.43
N GLU A 59 -41.54 -29.64 11.69
CA GLU A 59 -40.63 -28.98 12.63
C GLU A 59 -39.19 -28.89 12.08
N MET A 60 -38.68 -29.97 11.49
CA MET A 60 -37.36 -29.97 10.85
C MET A 60 -37.28 -28.99 9.67
N ALA A 61 -38.32 -29.00 8.82
CA ALA A 61 -38.40 -28.08 7.67
C ALA A 61 -38.43 -26.60 8.13
N LEU A 62 -39.19 -26.31 9.19
CA LEU A 62 -39.25 -24.98 9.78
C LEU A 62 -37.89 -24.54 10.35
N CYS A 63 -37.22 -25.43 11.10
CA CYS A 63 -35.86 -25.16 11.61
C CYS A 63 -34.88 -24.87 10.45
N ALA A 64 -34.93 -25.65 9.35
CA ALA A 64 -34.10 -25.44 8.18
C ALA A 64 -34.39 -24.10 7.49
N LEU A 65 -35.66 -23.72 7.38
CA LEU A 65 -36.09 -22.45 6.80
C LEU A 65 -35.56 -21.25 7.62
N ILE A 66 -35.72 -21.31 8.95
CA ILE A 66 -35.22 -20.25 9.84
C ILE A 66 -33.69 -20.18 9.78
N ALA A 67 -33.00 -21.32 9.78
CA ALA A 67 -31.55 -21.38 9.63
C ALA A 67 -31.09 -20.77 8.28
N LEU A 68 -31.82 -21.02 7.19
CA LEU A 68 -31.55 -20.41 5.88
C LEU A 68 -31.63 -18.87 5.92
N VAL A 69 -32.71 -18.33 6.53
CA VAL A 69 -32.90 -16.87 6.65
C VAL A 69 -31.80 -16.25 7.50
N LEU A 70 -31.45 -16.88 8.62
CA LEU A 70 -30.35 -16.43 9.48
C LEU A 70 -28.99 -16.53 8.78
N GLY A 71 -28.78 -17.60 7.99
CA GLY A 71 -27.58 -17.78 7.18
C GLY A 71 -27.39 -16.67 6.13
N ILE A 72 -28.45 -16.32 5.40
CA ILE A 72 -28.46 -15.20 4.47
C ILE A 72 -28.22 -13.87 5.20
N GLY A 73 -28.92 -13.65 6.31
CA GLY A 73 -28.74 -12.47 7.15
C GLY A 73 -27.30 -12.33 7.67
N SER A 74 -26.74 -13.41 8.21
CA SER A 74 -25.36 -13.44 8.71
C SER A 74 -24.35 -13.12 7.62
N ALA A 75 -24.48 -13.71 6.42
CA ALA A 75 -23.61 -13.45 5.27
C ALA A 75 -23.64 -11.98 4.85
N ARG A 76 -24.84 -11.38 4.79
CA ARG A 76 -25.00 -9.96 4.47
C ARG A 76 -24.34 -9.06 5.52
N PHE A 77 -24.59 -9.33 6.80
CA PHE A 77 -24.02 -8.53 7.89
C PHE A 77 -22.49 -8.66 7.98
N GLN A 78 -21.93 -9.84 7.74
CA GLN A 78 -20.49 -10.07 7.66
C GLN A 78 -19.85 -9.27 6.50
N ALA A 79 -20.49 -9.30 5.33
CA ALA A 79 -20.04 -8.54 4.17
C ALA A 79 -20.02 -7.04 4.47
N LEU A 80 -21.12 -6.50 5.04
CA LEU A 80 -21.20 -5.08 5.42
C LEU A 80 -20.13 -4.70 6.46
N ALA A 81 -19.92 -5.54 7.47
CA ALA A 81 -18.92 -5.30 8.51
C ALA A 81 -17.48 -5.31 7.92
N GLY A 82 -17.15 -6.32 7.12
CA GLY A 82 -15.81 -6.45 6.53
C GLY A 82 -15.51 -5.39 5.48
N GLN A 83 -16.44 -5.12 4.55
CA GLN A 83 -16.27 -4.09 3.53
C GLN A 83 -16.18 -2.70 4.16
N GLY A 84 -17.05 -2.41 5.14
CA GLY A 84 -17.04 -1.15 5.86
C GLY A 84 -15.74 -0.92 6.65
N LEU A 85 -15.22 -1.95 7.32
CA LEU A 85 -13.91 -1.90 7.98
C LEU A 85 -12.81 -1.59 6.98
N GLY A 86 -12.77 -2.30 5.84
CA GLY A 86 -11.77 -2.07 4.79
C GLY A 86 -11.81 -0.65 4.24
N ALA A 87 -13.01 -0.11 3.99
CA ALA A 87 -13.18 1.26 3.51
C ALA A 87 -12.65 2.30 4.52
N ASN A 88 -12.98 2.13 5.81
CA ASN A 88 -12.52 3.04 6.86
C ASN A 88 -10.99 2.99 7.06
N ILE A 89 -10.39 1.80 6.98
CA ILE A 89 -8.92 1.65 7.08
C ILE A 89 -8.25 2.34 5.89
N ARG A 90 -8.69 2.08 4.64
CA ARG A 90 -8.13 2.73 3.45
C ARG A 90 -8.22 4.25 3.54
N LYS A 91 -9.36 4.77 3.99
CA LYS A 91 -9.55 6.21 4.20
C LYS A 91 -8.52 6.75 5.21
N ALA A 92 -8.41 6.10 6.38
CA ALA A 92 -7.49 6.53 7.43
C ALA A 92 -6.01 6.45 7.00
N GLU A 93 -5.62 5.37 6.30
CA GLU A 93 -4.25 5.26 5.74
C GLU A 93 -3.99 6.34 4.69
N TYR A 94 -4.94 6.59 3.79
CA TYR A 94 -4.77 7.60 2.75
C TYR A 94 -4.67 9.00 3.33
N GLU A 95 -5.52 9.36 4.29
CA GLU A 95 -5.45 10.64 5.02
C GLU A 95 -4.10 10.78 5.75
N LYS A 96 -3.63 9.70 6.38
CA LYS A 96 -2.33 9.68 7.05
C LYS A 96 -1.17 9.87 6.07
N LEU A 97 -1.19 9.23 4.91
CA LEU A 97 -0.18 9.39 3.86
C LEU A 97 -0.14 10.80 3.29
N GLN A 98 -1.29 11.48 3.17
CA GLN A 98 -1.33 12.88 2.75
C GLN A 98 -0.70 13.84 3.77
N SER A 99 -0.66 13.46 5.03
CA SER A 99 -0.01 14.25 6.09
C SER A 99 1.49 13.96 6.24
N TYR A 100 2.05 12.99 5.52
CA TYR A 100 3.46 12.63 5.60
C TYR A 100 4.36 13.71 5.02
N SER A 101 5.52 13.91 5.64
CA SER A 101 6.66 14.63 5.05
C SER A 101 7.38 13.76 4.01
N PHE A 102 8.33 14.35 3.29
CA PHE A 102 9.19 13.60 2.38
C PHE A 102 10.05 12.56 3.14
N SER A 103 10.52 12.89 4.32
CA SER A 103 11.28 12.00 5.19
C SER A 103 10.47 10.75 5.56
N ASN A 104 9.19 10.92 5.91
CA ASN A 104 8.30 9.78 6.15
C ASN A 104 8.08 8.92 4.91
N ILE A 105 7.91 9.55 3.73
CA ILE A 105 7.74 8.82 2.46
C ILE A 105 9.00 8.04 2.10
N ASP A 106 10.18 8.62 2.32
CA ASP A 106 11.47 7.97 2.04
C ASP A 106 11.73 6.76 2.96
N HIS A 107 11.14 6.75 4.17
CA HIS A 107 11.19 5.59 5.08
C HIS A 107 10.49 4.37 4.48
N PHE A 108 9.44 4.58 3.70
CA PHE A 108 8.67 3.53 3.03
C PHE A 108 8.97 3.47 1.53
N ARG A 109 8.99 2.27 0.95
CA ARG A 109 8.96 2.14 -0.51
C ARG A 109 7.54 2.37 -1.01
N VAL A 110 7.36 3.17 -2.05
CA VAL A 110 6.04 3.47 -2.65
C VAL A 110 5.27 2.18 -2.97
N SER A 111 5.93 1.17 -3.54
CA SER A 111 5.30 -0.14 -3.81
C SER A 111 4.77 -0.82 -2.55
N SER A 112 5.46 -0.67 -1.41
CA SER A 112 5.01 -1.19 -0.11
C SER A 112 3.78 -0.44 0.39
N LEU A 113 3.72 0.88 0.26
CA LEU A 113 2.55 1.69 0.64
C LEU A 113 1.32 1.31 -0.19
N VAL A 114 1.49 1.13 -1.51
CA VAL A 114 0.40 0.63 -2.38
C VAL A 114 -0.10 -0.74 -1.92
N THR A 115 0.81 -1.67 -1.57
CA THR A 115 0.43 -3.01 -1.07
C THR A 115 -0.37 -2.91 0.24
N ARG A 116 0.01 -2.00 1.14
CA ARG A 116 -0.69 -1.77 2.42
C ARG A 116 -2.10 -1.26 2.20
N LEU A 117 -2.29 -0.26 1.34
CA LEU A 117 -3.60 0.29 0.98
C LEU A 117 -4.51 -0.70 0.22
N THR A 118 -3.95 -1.68 -0.46
CA THR A 118 -4.71 -2.63 -1.31
C THR A 118 -4.77 -4.02 -0.69
N SER A 119 -3.73 -4.82 -0.88
CA SER A 119 -3.71 -6.24 -0.50
C SER A 119 -3.81 -6.47 1.01
N ASP A 120 -3.12 -5.66 1.82
CA ASP A 120 -3.14 -5.82 3.28
C ASP A 120 -4.49 -5.47 3.86
N VAL A 121 -5.12 -4.38 3.42
CA VAL A 121 -6.49 -4.04 3.83
C VAL A 121 -7.47 -5.12 3.37
N THR A 122 -7.30 -5.65 2.15
CA THR A 122 -8.15 -6.74 1.64
C THR A 122 -8.00 -8.02 2.47
N ASN A 123 -6.82 -8.35 2.96
CA ASN A 123 -6.60 -9.48 3.87
C ASN A 123 -7.38 -9.32 5.18
N ILE A 124 -7.35 -8.14 5.78
CA ILE A 124 -8.13 -7.84 7.00
C ILE A 124 -9.63 -7.88 6.71
N GLN A 125 -10.06 -7.25 5.62
CA GLN A 125 -11.43 -7.23 5.16
C GLN A 125 -11.99 -8.65 4.98
N ASN A 126 -11.24 -9.53 4.30
CA ASN A 126 -11.62 -10.93 4.09
C ASN A 126 -11.66 -11.72 5.40
N SER A 127 -10.77 -11.43 6.35
CA SER A 127 -10.80 -12.08 7.67
C SER A 127 -12.06 -11.77 8.44
N VAL A 128 -12.62 -10.59 8.28
CA VAL A 128 -13.90 -10.24 8.87
C VAL A 128 -15.05 -10.79 8.03
N SER A 129 -15.05 -10.57 6.70
CA SER A 129 -16.17 -10.97 5.83
C SER A 129 -16.38 -12.49 5.76
N THR A 130 -15.30 -13.29 5.72
CA THR A 130 -15.39 -14.75 5.58
C THR A 130 -14.97 -15.51 6.82
N GLY A 131 -14.15 -14.90 7.68
CA GLY A 131 -13.63 -15.53 8.89
C GLY A 131 -14.57 -15.49 10.08
N MET A 132 -15.51 -14.54 10.14
CA MET A 132 -16.44 -14.45 11.27
C MET A 132 -17.33 -15.68 11.41
N ARG A 133 -17.78 -16.27 10.29
CA ARG A 133 -18.67 -17.45 10.33
C ARG A 133 -17.98 -18.66 10.94
N PRO A 134 -16.83 -19.15 10.43
CA PRO A 134 -16.15 -20.26 11.06
C PRO A 134 -15.67 -19.94 12.49
N PHE A 135 -15.26 -18.71 12.77
CA PHE A 135 -14.84 -18.28 14.10
C PHE A 135 -15.97 -18.28 15.12
N GLY A 136 -17.18 -17.84 14.74
CA GLY A 136 -18.36 -17.84 15.61
C GLY A 136 -19.02 -19.21 15.71
N ARG A 137 -19.15 -19.93 14.59
CA ARG A 137 -19.87 -21.21 14.52
C ARG A 137 -19.09 -22.37 15.14
N SER A 138 -17.78 -22.49 14.85
CA SER A 138 -17.01 -23.68 15.27
C SER A 138 -16.97 -23.88 16.80
N PRO A 139 -16.73 -22.86 17.64
CA PRO A 139 -16.77 -23.03 19.07
C PRO A 139 -18.16 -23.44 19.58
N VAL A 140 -19.24 -22.85 19.02
CA VAL A 140 -20.62 -23.20 19.38
C VAL A 140 -20.89 -24.67 19.05
N MET A 141 -20.57 -25.10 17.83
CA MET A 141 -20.72 -26.47 17.39
C MET A 141 -19.91 -27.46 18.26
N LEU A 142 -18.63 -27.16 18.52
CA LEU A 142 -17.77 -28.03 19.33
C LEU A 142 -18.32 -28.19 20.77
N ILE A 143 -18.70 -27.09 21.41
CA ILE A 143 -19.16 -27.13 22.79
C ILE A 143 -20.55 -27.79 22.89
N PHE A 144 -21.52 -27.28 22.14
CA PHE A 144 -22.90 -27.75 22.26
C PHE A 144 -23.13 -29.14 21.68
N ALA A 145 -22.57 -29.46 20.49
CA ALA A 145 -22.69 -30.79 19.91
C ALA A 145 -22.02 -31.85 20.79
N SER A 146 -20.85 -31.56 21.37
CA SER A 146 -20.17 -32.47 22.31
C SER A 146 -20.98 -32.65 23.60
N SER A 147 -21.58 -31.56 24.12
CA SER A 147 -22.44 -31.62 25.29
C SER A 147 -23.68 -32.46 25.04
N ILE A 148 -24.39 -32.28 23.92
CA ILE A 148 -25.55 -33.06 23.53
C ILE A 148 -25.15 -34.54 23.32
N ALA A 149 -24.07 -34.81 22.61
CA ALA A 149 -23.56 -36.17 22.42
C ALA A 149 -23.31 -36.87 23.78
N PHE A 150 -22.76 -36.15 24.77
CA PHE A 150 -22.51 -36.70 26.11
C PHE A 150 -23.81 -36.98 26.90
N THR A 151 -24.87 -36.19 26.67
CA THR A 151 -26.20 -36.43 27.30
C THR A 151 -26.93 -37.61 26.68
N ILE A 152 -26.76 -37.86 25.36
CA ILE A 152 -27.37 -39.00 24.68
C ILE A 152 -26.79 -40.31 25.21
N ASN A 153 -25.47 -40.49 25.10
CA ASN A 153 -24.82 -41.69 25.62
C ASN A 153 -23.35 -41.44 25.95
N ARG A 154 -22.97 -41.63 27.21
CA ARG A 154 -21.61 -41.39 27.71
C ARG A 154 -20.59 -42.34 27.10
N THR A 155 -20.93 -43.60 26.83
CA THR A 155 -20.03 -44.60 26.26
C THR A 155 -19.68 -44.25 24.82
N LEU A 156 -20.67 -43.85 24.02
CA LEU A 156 -20.43 -43.38 22.65
C LEU A 156 -19.67 -42.05 22.61
N ALA A 157 -19.92 -41.15 23.56
CA ALA A 157 -19.17 -39.89 23.65
C ALA A 157 -17.68 -40.09 23.91
N LEU A 158 -17.27 -41.15 24.62
CA LEU A 158 -15.85 -41.49 24.81
C LEU A 158 -15.12 -41.76 23.48
N VAL A 159 -15.81 -42.28 22.46
CA VAL A 159 -15.24 -42.46 21.13
C VAL A 159 -14.73 -41.13 20.57
N PHE A 160 -15.43 -40.02 20.82
CA PHE A 160 -14.96 -38.68 20.43
C PHE A 160 -13.73 -38.23 21.18
N PHE A 161 -13.70 -38.48 22.50
CA PHE A 161 -12.55 -38.09 23.31
C PHE A 161 -11.27 -38.85 22.89
N VAL A 162 -11.42 -39.97 22.17
CA VAL A 162 -10.29 -40.66 21.54
C VAL A 162 -10.05 -40.17 20.12
N ALA A 163 -11.07 -39.99 19.31
CA ALA A 163 -10.94 -39.60 17.90
C ALA A 163 -10.42 -38.15 17.73
N LEU A 164 -10.87 -37.20 18.56
CA LEU A 164 -10.44 -35.80 18.45
C LEU A 164 -8.95 -35.60 18.73
N PRO A 165 -8.33 -36.15 19.78
CA PRO A 165 -6.88 -36.08 19.96
C PRO A 165 -6.10 -36.77 18.84
N ILE A 166 -6.55 -37.93 18.33
CA ILE A 166 -5.90 -38.59 17.19
C ILE A 166 -5.89 -37.67 15.98
N LEU A 167 -7.04 -37.07 15.68
CA LEU A 167 -7.16 -36.10 14.58
C LEU A 167 -6.25 -34.89 14.80
N ALA A 168 -6.24 -34.31 15.98
CA ALA A 168 -5.40 -33.17 16.33
C ALA A 168 -3.90 -33.49 16.15
N VAL A 169 -3.45 -34.66 16.62
CA VAL A 169 -2.06 -35.12 16.47
C VAL A 169 -1.70 -35.29 15.00
N LEU A 170 -2.56 -35.94 14.20
CA LEU A 170 -2.34 -36.12 12.77
C LEU A 170 -2.22 -34.77 12.04
N LEU A 171 -3.13 -33.82 12.34
CA LEU A 171 -3.09 -32.48 11.77
C LEU A 171 -1.80 -31.74 12.16
N ILE A 172 -1.40 -31.79 13.42
CA ILE A 172 -0.16 -31.17 13.89
C ILE A 172 1.05 -31.75 13.16
N ILE A 173 1.14 -33.07 13.01
CA ILE A 173 2.22 -33.75 12.27
C ILE A 173 2.25 -33.28 10.83
N ILE A 174 1.11 -33.23 10.13
CA ILE A 174 1.03 -32.78 8.74
C ILE A 174 1.47 -31.31 8.65
N ILE A 175 0.94 -30.42 9.50
CA ILE A 175 1.28 -29.00 9.49
C ILE A 175 2.77 -28.75 9.75
N MET A 176 3.37 -29.45 10.72
CA MET A 176 4.79 -29.33 11.04
C MET A 176 5.68 -29.73 9.86
N ASN A 177 5.32 -30.78 9.12
CA ASN A 177 6.08 -31.24 7.96
C ASN A 177 5.85 -30.37 6.71
N VAL A 178 4.65 -29.87 6.52
CA VAL A 178 4.27 -29.03 5.36
C VAL A 178 4.85 -27.62 5.47
N ARG A 179 4.89 -27.04 6.67
CA ARG A 179 5.35 -25.66 6.91
C ARG A 179 6.73 -25.34 6.29
N PRO A 180 7.80 -26.12 6.53
CA PRO A 180 9.11 -25.85 5.93
C PRO A 180 9.12 -26.02 4.41
N LEU A 181 8.30 -26.92 3.86
CA LEU A 181 8.17 -27.10 2.41
C LEU A 181 7.46 -25.94 1.74
N TYR A 182 6.42 -25.40 2.35
CA TYR A 182 5.76 -24.15 1.87
C TYR A 182 6.73 -22.97 1.88
N ALA A 183 7.60 -22.86 2.89
CA ALA A 183 8.62 -21.82 2.92
C ALA A 183 9.62 -21.96 1.76
N ARG A 184 10.07 -23.18 1.43
CA ARG A 184 10.94 -23.47 0.27
C ARG A 184 10.23 -23.16 -1.06
N MET A 185 8.98 -23.58 -1.18
CA MET A 185 8.16 -23.27 -2.35
C MET A 185 8.00 -21.76 -2.53
N GLN A 186 7.74 -21.00 -1.45
CA GLN A 186 7.63 -19.55 -1.50
C GLN A 186 8.94 -18.91 -1.99
N ASN A 187 10.09 -19.34 -1.48
CA ASN A 187 11.38 -18.86 -1.97
C ASN A 187 11.60 -19.17 -3.46
N ALA A 188 11.11 -20.31 -3.94
CA ALA A 188 11.18 -20.65 -5.37
C ALA A 188 10.25 -19.77 -6.22
N ILE A 189 9.05 -19.44 -5.72
CA ILE A 189 8.14 -18.45 -6.36
C ILE A 189 8.81 -17.08 -6.46
N ASP A 190 9.49 -16.63 -5.40
CA ASP A 190 10.19 -15.35 -5.39
C ASP A 190 11.34 -15.31 -6.41
N LEU A 191 12.04 -16.43 -6.62
CA LEU A 191 13.05 -16.54 -7.67
C LEU A 191 12.45 -16.45 -9.08
N VAL A 192 11.32 -17.14 -9.32
CA VAL A 192 10.58 -17.03 -10.60
C VAL A 192 10.13 -15.59 -10.85
N ASN A 193 9.51 -14.95 -9.86
CA ASN A 193 9.05 -13.57 -9.96
C ASN A 193 10.20 -12.61 -10.26
N ARG A 194 11.35 -12.79 -9.59
CA ARG A 194 12.56 -11.99 -9.85
C ARG A 194 13.05 -12.18 -11.28
N SER A 195 13.16 -13.43 -11.76
CA SER A 195 13.60 -13.72 -13.13
C SER A 195 12.68 -13.10 -14.18
N ILE A 196 11.36 -13.18 -13.98
CA ILE A 196 10.38 -12.56 -14.87
C ILE A 196 10.52 -11.04 -14.85
N GLN A 197 10.63 -10.43 -13.67
CA GLN A 197 10.74 -8.98 -13.52
C GLN A 197 12.03 -8.45 -14.16
N GLU A 198 13.17 -9.11 -13.96
CA GLU A 198 14.44 -8.78 -14.60
C GLU A 198 14.31 -8.82 -16.12
N ASN A 199 13.77 -9.92 -16.68
CA ASN A 199 13.60 -10.08 -18.11
C ASN A 199 12.66 -9.02 -18.72
N LEU A 200 11.49 -8.78 -18.11
CA LEU A 200 10.53 -7.79 -18.60
C LEU A 200 11.07 -6.37 -18.54
N THR A 201 11.81 -6.03 -17.48
CA THR A 201 12.46 -4.72 -17.35
C THR A 201 13.54 -4.53 -18.41
N ALA A 202 14.32 -5.58 -18.67
CA ALA A 202 15.42 -5.56 -19.64
C ALA A 202 15.05 -6.12 -21.01
N VAL A 203 13.76 -6.27 -21.35
CA VAL A 203 13.32 -6.99 -22.56
C VAL A 203 13.90 -6.39 -23.85
N ARG A 204 14.06 -5.06 -23.90
CA ARG A 204 14.70 -4.38 -25.05
C ARG A 204 16.16 -4.79 -25.20
N VAL A 205 16.88 -4.92 -24.10
CA VAL A 205 18.29 -5.39 -24.09
C VAL A 205 18.34 -6.86 -24.53
N VAL A 206 17.50 -7.72 -23.97
CA VAL A 206 17.43 -9.15 -24.38
C VAL A 206 17.18 -9.28 -25.88
N LYS A 207 16.25 -8.47 -26.43
CA LYS A 207 15.93 -8.46 -27.87
C LYS A 207 17.07 -7.91 -28.72
N SER A 208 17.73 -6.80 -28.30
CA SER A 208 18.82 -6.18 -29.06
C SER A 208 20.08 -7.06 -29.12
N TYR A 209 20.35 -7.85 -28.09
CA TYR A 209 21.46 -8.79 -28.05
C TYR A 209 21.12 -10.21 -28.52
N VAL A 210 19.87 -10.44 -28.98
CA VAL A 210 19.39 -11.74 -29.47
C VAL A 210 19.57 -12.86 -28.43
N ARG A 211 19.40 -12.56 -27.14
CA ARG A 211 19.60 -13.49 -26.03
C ARG A 211 18.30 -14.13 -25.51
N GLY A 212 17.27 -14.23 -26.36
CA GLY A 212 15.99 -14.83 -25.98
C GLY A 212 16.08 -16.29 -25.53
N GLU A 213 16.86 -17.12 -26.26
CA GLU A 213 17.05 -18.54 -25.90
C GLU A 213 17.76 -18.71 -24.55
N TYR A 214 18.78 -17.93 -24.30
CA TYR A 214 19.48 -17.91 -23.01
C TYR A 214 18.54 -17.61 -21.83
N GLU A 215 17.67 -16.62 -21.96
CA GLU A 215 16.68 -16.27 -20.93
C GLU A 215 15.61 -17.38 -20.77
N VAL A 216 15.23 -18.05 -21.86
CA VAL A 216 14.32 -19.22 -21.80
C VAL A 216 14.96 -20.35 -21.01
N ASP A 217 16.22 -20.67 -21.25
CA ASP A 217 16.91 -21.75 -20.54
C ASP A 217 17.13 -21.40 -19.06
N LYS A 218 17.55 -20.17 -18.74
CA LYS A 218 17.61 -19.65 -17.37
C LYS A 218 16.27 -19.76 -16.66
N PHE A 219 15.17 -19.44 -17.35
CA PHE A 219 13.82 -19.56 -16.78
C PHE A 219 13.40 -21.02 -16.57
N LYS A 220 13.76 -21.95 -17.47
CA LYS A 220 13.49 -23.39 -17.32
C LYS A 220 14.05 -23.93 -16.01
N ASP A 221 15.29 -23.57 -15.65
CA ASP A 221 15.95 -24.03 -14.42
C ASP A 221 15.20 -23.53 -13.17
N VAL A 222 14.85 -22.25 -13.14
CA VAL A 222 14.13 -21.65 -12.02
C VAL A 222 12.72 -22.25 -11.91
N ASN A 223 12.04 -22.46 -13.04
CA ASN A 223 10.72 -23.06 -13.10
C ASN A 223 10.74 -24.55 -12.70
N ALA A 224 11.77 -25.31 -13.10
CA ALA A 224 11.97 -26.70 -12.67
C ALA A 224 12.16 -26.80 -11.14
N LYS A 225 12.91 -25.86 -10.56
CA LYS A 225 13.05 -25.76 -9.10
C LYS A 225 11.72 -25.48 -8.41
N LEU A 226 10.92 -24.53 -8.92
CA LEU A 226 9.58 -24.25 -8.39
C LEU A 226 8.69 -25.50 -8.48
N LYS A 227 8.70 -26.18 -9.64
CA LYS A 227 7.94 -27.43 -9.83
C LYS A 227 8.32 -28.44 -8.74
N SER A 228 9.63 -28.74 -8.56
CA SER A 228 10.12 -29.73 -7.58
C SER A 228 9.72 -29.39 -6.15
N GLU A 229 9.90 -28.12 -5.71
CA GLU A 229 9.52 -27.70 -4.36
C GLU A 229 7.99 -27.69 -4.16
N SER A 230 7.22 -27.37 -5.21
CA SER A 230 5.76 -27.44 -5.18
C SER A 230 5.26 -28.89 -5.08
N GLU A 231 5.83 -29.81 -5.86
CA GLU A 231 5.49 -31.24 -5.80
C GLU A 231 5.73 -31.81 -4.40
N LYS A 232 6.85 -31.46 -3.74
CA LYS A 232 7.13 -31.90 -2.35
C LYS A 232 6.12 -31.31 -1.36
N ALA A 233 5.83 -30.01 -1.48
CA ALA A 233 4.90 -29.32 -0.58
C ALA A 233 3.47 -29.84 -0.71
N PHE A 234 2.97 -29.93 -1.94
CA PHE A 234 1.62 -30.44 -2.21
C PHE A 234 1.52 -31.95 -2.00
N GLY A 235 2.57 -32.72 -2.25
CA GLY A 235 2.57 -34.17 -2.01
C GLY A 235 2.27 -34.53 -0.55
N ILE A 236 2.77 -33.76 0.42
CA ILE A 236 2.42 -33.95 1.84
C ILE A 236 1.09 -33.26 2.17
N ALA A 237 0.83 -32.06 1.63
CA ALA A 237 -0.40 -31.32 1.92
C ALA A 237 -1.66 -32.08 1.48
N VAL A 238 -1.61 -32.82 0.37
CA VAL A 238 -2.72 -33.66 -0.13
C VAL A 238 -3.12 -34.74 0.89
N LEU A 239 -2.20 -35.21 1.74
CA LEU A 239 -2.52 -36.21 2.77
C LEU A 239 -3.49 -35.69 3.83
N ASN A 240 -3.67 -34.38 3.93
CA ASN A 240 -4.60 -33.78 4.90
C ASN A 240 -6.04 -34.29 4.75
N MET A 241 -6.58 -34.30 3.51
CA MET A 241 -7.95 -34.77 3.27
C MET A 241 -8.13 -36.27 3.53
N PRO A 242 -7.27 -37.19 2.99
CA PRO A 242 -7.34 -38.61 3.32
C PRO A 242 -7.18 -38.91 4.80
N ALA A 243 -6.28 -38.24 5.52
CA ALA A 243 -6.10 -38.42 6.96
C ALA A 243 -7.36 -38.05 7.75
N MET A 244 -7.98 -36.92 7.38
CA MET A 244 -9.27 -36.48 7.96
C MET A 244 -10.37 -37.51 7.69
N GLN A 245 -10.51 -37.96 6.43
CA GLN A 245 -11.50 -38.97 6.05
C GLN A 245 -11.26 -40.29 6.76
N PHE A 246 -10.02 -40.71 6.92
CA PHE A 246 -9.68 -41.94 7.64
C PHE A 246 -10.14 -41.88 9.10
N VAL A 247 -9.84 -40.79 9.82
CA VAL A 247 -10.30 -40.60 11.21
C VAL A 247 -11.83 -40.51 11.26
N MET A 248 -12.45 -39.78 10.32
CA MET A 248 -13.90 -39.63 10.25
C MET A 248 -14.61 -41.00 10.08
N TYR A 249 -14.21 -41.78 9.05
CA TYR A 249 -14.80 -43.07 8.79
C TYR A 249 -14.47 -44.09 9.90
N GLY A 250 -13.25 -44.07 10.45
CA GLY A 250 -12.89 -44.86 11.61
C GLY A 250 -13.76 -44.55 12.83
N THR A 251 -14.05 -43.29 13.07
CA THR A 251 -14.96 -42.86 14.13
C THR A 251 -16.39 -43.33 13.86
N ILE A 252 -16.91 -43.19 12.66
CA ILE A 252 -18.24 -43.64 12.25
C ILE A 252 -18.37 -45.16 12.43
N ILE A 253 -17.38 -45.94 11.95
CA ILE A 253 -17.39 -47.41 12.11
C ILE A 253 -17.35 -47.81 13.57
N SER A 254 -16.50 -47.16 14.38
CA SER A 254 -16.44 -47.41 15.82
C SER A 254 -17.76 -47.13 16.54
N ILE A 255 -18.44 -46.01 16.18
CA ILE A 255 -19.74 -45.63 16.74
C ILE A 255 -20.83 -46.62 16.30
N LEU A 256 -20.84 -47.05 15.04
CA LEU A 256 -21.78 -48.05 14.54
C LEU A 256 -21.60 -49.41 15.25
N PHE A 257 -20.35 -49.85 15.46
CA PHE A 257 -20.03 -51.09 16.15
C PHE A 257 -20.45 -51.04 17.61
N VAL A 258 -20.01 -50.03 18.36
CA VAL A 258 -20.36 -49.88 19.79
C VAL A 258 -21.85 -49.58 19.94
N GLY A 259 -22.42 -48.69 19.11
CA GLY A 259 -23.82 -48.31 19.12
C GLY A 259 -24.75 -49.48 18.77
N GLY A 260 -24.39 -50.31 17.79
CA GLY A 260 -25.13 -51.53 17.47
C GLY A 260 -25.17 -52.54 18.63
N HIS A 261 -24.07 -52.66 19.37
CA HIS A 261 -24.02 -53.49 20.57
C HIS A 261 -24.91 -52.91 21.68
N LEU A 262 -24.91 -51.60 21.88
CA LEU A 262 -25.77 -50.93 22.88
C LEU A 262 -27.25 -51.03 22.50
N ILE A 263 -27.61 -50.96 21.21
CA ILE A 263 -28.99 -51.14 20.73
C ILE A 263 -29.45 -52.58 21.01
N ASN A 264 -28.63 -53.57 20.71
CA ASN A 264 -28.97 -54.97 20.96
C ASN A 264 -29.19 -55.28 22.47
N ASN A 265 -28.49 -54.53 23.33
CA ASN A 265 -28.68 -54.59 24.77
C ASN A 265 -29.81 -53.71 25.32
N GLY A 266 -30.56 -53.03 24.47
CA GLY A 266 -31.66 -52.13 24.87
C GLY A 266 -31.21 -50.84 25.58
N GLN A 267 -29.95 -50.48 25.50
CA GLN A 267 -29.33 -49.30 26.15
C GLN A 267 -29.28 -48.03 25.26
N LEU A 268 -29.65 -48.18 23.99
CA LEU A 268 -29.65 -47.10 23.00
C LEU A 268 -30.76 -47.34 21.98
N LYS A 269 -31.41 -46.27 21.52
CA LYS A 269 -32.42 -46.34 20.46
C LYS A 269 -31.77 -46.07 19.08
N ILE A 270 -32.43 -46.47 17.98
CA ILE A 270 -31.93 -46.34 16.61
C ILE A 270 -31.84 -44.84 16.21
N GLY A 271 -32.86 -44.05 16.59
CA GLY A 271 -32.84 -42.61 16.33
C GLY A 271 -31.73 -41.87 17.07
N GLU A 272 -31.46 -42.28 18.33
CA GLU A 272 -30.35 -41.74 19.12
C GLU A 272 -29.00 -42.01 18.44
N LEU A 273 -28.77 -43.24 17.90
CA LEU A 273 -27.56 -43.55 17.14
C LEU A 273 -27.42 -42.71 15.88
N THR A 274 -28.52 -42.50 15.15
CA THR A 274 -28.57 -41.70 13.93
C THR A 274 -28.21 -40.22 14.20
N SER A 275 -28.80 -39.67 15.27
CA SER A 275 -28.50 -38.29 15.67
C SER A 275 -27.05 -38.16 16.15
N PHE A 276 -26.53 -39.16 16.85
CA PHE A 276 -25.14 -39.19 17.30
C PHE A 276 -24.17 -39.16 16.11
N LEU A 277 -24.39 -39.93 15.05
CA LEU A 277 -23.60 -39.90 13.81
C LEU A 277 -23.63 -38.52 13.18
N SER A 278 -24.79 -37.85 13.18
CA SER A 278 -24.92 -36.49 12.66
C SER A 278 -24.07 -35.48 13.45
N TYR A 279 -24.05 -35.58 14.79
CA TYR A 279 -23.21 -34.73 15.63
C TYR A 279 -21.70 -34.97 15.38
N VAL A 280 -21.29 -36.22 15.13
CA VAL A 280 -19.92 -36.53 14.74
C VAL A 280 -19.48 -35.71 13.54
N LEU A 281 -20.28 -35.74 12.48
CA LEU A 281 -19.99 -35.02 11.25
C LEU A 281 -19.92 -33.51 11.48
N LEU A 282 -20.83 -32.96 12.27
CA LEU A 282 -20.84 -31.53 12.63
C LEU A 282 -19.58 -31.13 13.41
N ILE A 283 -19.16 -31.91 14.39
CA ILE A 283 -17.97 -31.68 15.21
C ILE A 283 -16.70 -31.72 14.35
N LEU A 284 -16.55 -32.77 13.55
CA LEU A 284 -15.35 -32.92 12.67
C LEU A 284 -15.26 -31.82 11.64
N ASN A 285 -16.37 -31.46 10.98
CA ASN A 285 -16.42 -30.32 10.05
C ASN A 285 -16.07 -29.00 10.73
N SER A 286 -16.55 -28.77 11.95
CA SER A 286 -16.25 -27.56 12.74
C SER A 286 -14.77 -27.46 13.08
N LEU A 287 -14.12 -28.58 13.37
CA LEU A 287 -12.67 -28.63 13.62
C LEU A 287 -11.87 -28.29 12.35
N MET A 288 -12.30 -28.79 11.19
CA MET A 288 -11.70 -28.41 9.89
C MET A 288 -11.80 -26.91 9.60
N MET A 289 -12.99 -26.34 9.82
CA MET A 289 -13.19 -24.90 9.63
C MET A 289 -12.29 -24.09 10.55
N MET A 290 -12.11 -24.50 11.80
CA MET A 290 -11.23 -23.84 12.77
C MET A 290 -9.77 -23.81 12.30
N SER A 291 -9.26 -24.88 11.68
CA SER A 291 -7.90 -24.93 11.13
C SER A 291 -7.68 -23.87 10.05
N ASN A 292 -8.65 -23.70 9.14
CA ASN A 292 -8.57 -22.67 8.09
C ASN A 292 -8.57 -21.24 8.66
N VAL A 293 -9.31 -21.01 9.75
CA VAL A 293 -9.33 -19.70 10.43
C VAL A 293 -7.94 -19.34 10.97
N PHE A 294 -7.20 -20.27 11.53
CA PHE A 294 -5.84 -20.00 12.04
C PHE A 294 -4.90 -19.52 10.94
N LEU A 295 -4.91 -20.15 9.75
CA LEU A 295 -4.09 -19.74 8.61
C LEU A 295 -4.44 -18.34 8.12
N MET A 296 -5.74 -18.05 8.00
CA MET A 296 -6.23 -16.75 7.60
C MET A 296 -5.88 -15.67 8.62
N MET A 297 -6.03 -15.96 9.92
CA MET A 297 -5.71 -15.03 11.01
C MET A 297 -4.21 -14.69 11.06
N THR A 298 -3.32 -15.65 10.79
CA THR A 298 -1.88 -15.40 10.74
C THR A 298 -1.53 -14.38 9.64
N ARG A 299 -2.12 -14.53 8.44
CA ARG A 299 -1.92 -13.57 7.33
C ARG A 299 -2.45 -12.19 7.68
N SER A 300 -3.65 -12.13 8.29
CA SER A 300 -4.27 -10.86 8.69
C SER A 300 -3.50 -10.14 9.79
N LEU A 301 -2.90 -10.88 10.72
CA LEU A 301 -2.03 -10.29 11.74
C LEU A 301 -0.80 -9.62 11.13
N ALA A 302 -0.15 -10.26 10.16
CA ALA A 302 0.98 -9.68 9.45
C ALA A 302 0.58 -8.41 8.68
N SER A 303 -0.56 -8.44 7.97
CA SER A 303 -1.11 -7.27 7.27
C SER A 303 -1.49 -6.15 8.25
N ALA A 304 -2.10 -6.48 9.38
CA ALA A 304 -2.45 -5.53 10.43
C ALA A 304 -1.20 -4.83 11.02
N THR A 305 -0.08 -5.55 11.19
CA THR A 305 1.17 -4.95 11.66
C THR A 305 1.65 -3.88 10.69
N ARG A 306 1.69 -4.18 9.39
CA ARG A 306 2.15 -3.23 8.37
C ARG A 306 1.23 -2.01 8.23
N ILE A 307 -0.08 -2.18 8.37
CA ILE A 307 -1.04 -1.06 8.36
C ILE A 307 -0.85 -0.18 9.59
N VAL A 308 -0.70 -0.78 10.77
CA VAL A 308 -0.50 -0.02 12.02
C VAL A 308 0.83 0.73 11.99
N GLU A 309 1.87 0.18 11.38
CA GLU A 309 3.14 0.87 11.18
C GLU A 309 2.96 2.19 10.39
N VAL A 310 2.16 2.19 9.31
CA VAL A 310 1.82 3.42 8.59
C VAL A 310 1.00 4.37 9.45
N LEU A 311 -0.03 3.87 10.13
CA LEU A 311 -0.91 4.73 10.93
C LEU A 311 -0.23 5.33 12.17
N ASP A 312 0.81 4.66 12.69
CA ASP A 312 1.56 5.07 13.89
C ASP A 312 2.81 5.88 13.58
N GLU A 313 3.22 5.95 12.29
CA GLU A 313 4.38 6.73 11.89
C GLU A 313 4.26 8.19 12.36
N LYS A 314 5.31 8.67 13.01
CA LYS A 314 5.35 10.04 13.50
C LYS A 314 5.67 10.99 12.36
N ILE A 315 4.85 12.01 12.21
CA ILE A 315 5.08 13.09 11.27
C ILE A 315 6.16 13.99 11.88
N ASP A 316 7.25 14.22 11.16
CA ASP A 316 8.39 15.02 11.63
C ASP A 316 8.21 16.52 11.35
N ILE A 317 7.46 16.87 10.30
CA ILE A 317 7.15 18.27 9.96
C ILE A 317 5.72 18.57 10.38
N THR A 318 5.57 19.41 11.41
CA THR A 318 4.28 19.84 11.95
C THR A 318 4.21 21.36 12.03
N ASP A 319 2.98 21.89 12.17
CA ASP A 319 2.70 23.33 12.33
C ASP A 319 2.55 23.75 13.80
N GLU A 320 2.95 22.89 14.77
CA GLU A 320 2.74 23.14 16.20
C GLU A 320 3.38 24.46 16.70
N ASN A 321 4.52 24.86 16.12
CA ASN A 321 5.24 26.08 16.48
C ASN A 321 5.08 27.21 15.42
N SER A 322 4.18 27.04 14.45
CA SER A 322 4.01 28.01 13.39
C SER A 322 3.27 29.27 13.88
N GLN A 323 3.63 30.41 13.29
CA GLN A 323 2.94 31.69 13.45
C GLN A 323 2.12 31.95 12.21
N ASP A 324 0.95 32.57 12.33
CA ASP A 324 0.09 32.86 11.18
C ASP A 324 0.68 34.02 10.35
N ILE A 325 1.74 33.73 9.63
CA ILE A 325 2.49 34.64 8.77
C ILE A 325 2.58 34.09 7.35
N SER A 326 2.76 34.99 6.39
CA SER A 326 2.92 34.66 4.97
C SER A 326 4.21 35.26 4.41
N VAL A 327 4.79 34.60 3.42
CA VAL A 327 5.96 35.12 2.68
C VAL A 327 5.54 36.32 1.84
N LYS A 328 6.28 37.44 1.93
CA LYS A 328 5.95 38.71 1.28
C LYS A 328 6.85 39.00 0.09
N HIS A 329 8.16 38.87 0.27
CA HIS A 329 9.17 39.34 -0.68
C HIS A 329 9.96 38.20 -1.33
N GLY A 330 10.16 37.06 -0.62
CA GLY A 330 10.92 35.93 -1.13
C GLY A 330 12.44 36.11 -0.97
N GLU A 331 12.89 36.83 0.06
CA GLU A 331 14.29 36.83 0.52
C GLU A 331 14.65 35.48 1.11
N ILE A 332 15.85 34.93 0.80
CA ILE A 332 16.26 33.62 1.28
C ILE A 332 17.63 33.72 1.94
N GLU A 333 17.74 33.20 3.18
CA GLU A 333 18.99 33.19 3.91
C GLU A 333 19.26 31.79 4.47
N PHE A 334 20.46 31.27 4.26
CA PHE A 334 21.00 30.08 4.90
C PHE A 334 22.06 30.50 5.91
N VAL A 335 21.91 30.05 7.17
CA VAL A 335 22.81 30.40 8.26
C VAL A 335 23.39 29.14 8.88
N HIS A 336 24.64 28.83 8.57
CA HIS A 336 25.37 27.65 9.08
C HIS A 336 24.59 26.35 8.98
N VAL A 337 23.99 26.06 7.80
CA VAL A 337 23.08 24.94 7.59
C VAL A 337 23.85 23.63 7.37
N TRP A 338 23.48 22.63 8.15
CA TRP A 338 23.93 21.24 8.03
C TRP A 338 22.74 20.34 7.81
N PHE A 339 22.86 19.35 6.93
CA PHE A 339 21.78 18.44 6.65
C PHE A 339 22.24 17.02 6.39
N LYS A 340 21.46 16.03 6.87
CA LYS A 340 21.56 14.61 6.54
C LYS A 340 20.17 13.98 6.48
N TYR A 341 19.95 13.05 5.53
CA TYR A 341 18.65 12.39 5.36
C TYR A 341 18.29 11.43 6.50
N LYS A 342 19.29 10.80 7.13
CA LYS A 342 19.10 9.87 8.25
C LYS A 342 19.90 10.35 9.45
N ASN A 343 19.24 10.42 10.59
CA ASN A 343 19.89 10.88 11.83
C ASN A 343 21.11 10.03 12.23
N GLU A 344 21.12 8.73 11.87
CA GLU A 344 22.20 7.78 12.16
C GLU A 344 23.37 7.88 11.17
N ALA A 345 23.20 8.60 10.05
CA ALA A 345 24.28 8.76 9.07
C ALA A 345 25.47 9.49 9.68
N LYS A 346 26.68 8.99 9.45
CA LYS A 346 27.92 9.58 9.96
C LYS A 346 28.28 10.87 9.23
N GLU A 347 27.99 10.96 7.94
CA GLU A 347 28.35 12.09 7.08
C GLU A 347 27.14 12.98 6.82
N TYR A 348 27.41 14.28 6.76
CA TYR A 348 26.44 15.27 6.34
C TYR A 348 26.43 15.39 4.81
N VAL A 349 25.25 15.56 4.25
CA VAL A 349 25.05 15.83 2.83
C VAL A 349 25.29 17.31 2.53
N LEU A 350 24.90 18.19 3.44
CA LEU A 350 25.24 19.61 3.45
C LEU A 350 26.02 19.93 4.71
N SER A 351 27.10 20.71 4.59
CA SER A 351 28.00 21.05 5.69
C SER A 351 28.32 22.54 5.69
N ASP A 352 27.89 23.22 6.74
CA ASP A 352 28.15 24.65 7.00
C ASP A 352 27.79 25.57 5.83
N VAL A 353 26.62 25.39 5.26
CA VAL A 353 26.15 26.18 4.13
C VAL A 353 25.59 27.52 4.61
N SER A 354 26.18 28.63 4.13
CA SER A 354 25.72 29.99 4.42
C SER A 354 25.74 30.84 3.17
N PHE A 355 24.60 31.49 2.86
CA PHE A 355 24.47 32.46 1.77
C PHE A 355 23.18 33.26 1.93
N HIS A 356 23.08 34.36 1.17
CA HIS A 356 21.94 35.27 1.18
C HIS A 356 21.52 35.61 -0.24
N ILE A 357 20.20 35.58 -0.51
CA ILE A 357 19.57 35.90 -1.79
C ILE A 357 18.55 37.01 -1.55
N LYS A 358 18.70 38.12 -2.24
CA LYS A 358 17.77 39.26 -2.16
C LYS A 358 16.47 38.97 -2.94
N PRO A 359 15.34 39.59 -2.56
CA PRO A 359 14.11 39.51 -3.33
C PRO A 359 14.30 39.87 -4.80
N GLY A 360 13.65 39.13 -5.70
CA GLY A 360 13.70 39.35 -7.14
C GLY A 360 14.98 38.88 -7.85
N GLN A 361 16.03 38.50 -7.12
CA GLN A 361 17.27 38.00 -7.75
C GLN A 361 17.07 36.67 -8.47
N THR A 362 17.79 36.51 -9.56
CA THR A 362 18.00 35.23 -10.24
C THR A 362 19.34 34.64 -9.79
N VAL A 363 19.29 33.48 -9.12
CA VAL A 363 20.47 32.80 -8.58
C VAL A 363 20.69 31.47 -9.28
N GLY A 364 21.88 31.30 -9.82
CA GLY A 364 22.33 30.03 -10.40
C GLY A 364 22.99 29.15 -9.32
N ILE A 365 22.70 27.87 -9.31
CA ILE A 365 23.37 26.90 -8.43
C ILE A 365 24.05 25.86 -9.31
N ILE A 366 25.37 25.79 -9.23
CA ILE A 366 26.18 24.92 -10.07
C ILE A 366 27.10 24.05 -9.21
N GLY A 367 27.53 22.91 -9.73
CA GLY A 367 28.43 21.99 -9.06
C GLY A 367 28.40 20.61 -9.72
N GLN A 368 29.34 19.77 -9.39
CA GLN A 368 29.43 18.41 -9.93
C GLN A 368 28.20 17.56 -9.56
N THR A 369 27.98 16.46 -10.28
CA THR A 369 26.95 15.48 -9.91
C THR A 369 27.23 14.95 -8.51
N GLY A 370 26.21 14.93 -7.65
CA GLY A 370 26.37 14.51 -6.26
C GLY A 370 26.81 15.63 -5.29
N SER A 371 26.95 16.89 -5.72
CA SER A 371 27.31 18.01 -4.84
C SER A 371 26.17 18.51 -3.93
N ALA A 372 25.03 17.83 -3.89
CA ALA A 372 23.87 18.12 -3.04
C ALA A 372 23.02 19.35 -3.45
N LYS A 373 23.03 19.76 -4.73
CA LYS A 373 22.24 20.90 -5.23
C LYS A 373 20.74 20.76 -4.97
N THR A 374 20.15 19.63 -5.37
CA THR A 374 18.73 19.32 -5.14
C THR A 374 18.40 19.30 -3.66
N THR A 375 19.27 18.73 -2.82
CA THR A 375 19.09 18.70 -1.37
C THR A 375 19.01 20.09 -0.77
N LEU A 376 19.88 21.01 -1.23
CA LEU A 376 19.90 22.39 -0.78
C LEU A 376 18.53 23.07 -1.00
N VAL A 377 18.00 23.01 -2.22
CA VAL A 377 16.75 23.71 -2.55
C VAL A 377 15.52 23.08 -1.95
N GLN A 378 15.57 21.80 -1.58
CA GLN A 378 14.48 21.12 -0.89
C GLN A 378 14.26 21.61 0.55
N LEU A 379 15.27 22.24 1.17
CA LEU A 379 15.13 22.84 2.50
C LEU A 379 14.34 24.15 2.47
N ILE A 380 14.30 24.86 1.33
CA ILE A 380 13.61 26.16 1.19
C ILE A 380 12.08 26.02 1.37
N PRO A 381 11.37 25.10 0.66
CA PRO A 381 9.95 24.86 0.87
C PRO A 381 9.69 23.92 2.07
N ARG A 382 10.69 23.71 2.92
CA ARG A 382 10.60 22.82 4.09
C ARG A 382 10.08 21.43 3.71
N LEU A 383 10.65 20.81 2.64
CA LEU A 383 10.38 19.40 2.35
C LEU A 383 11.12 18.49 3.33
N TYR A 384 12.24 18.98 3.85
CA TYR A 384 13.01 18.44 4.97
C TYR A 384 13.42 19.59 5.90
N ASP A 385 13.63 19.30 7.18
CA ASP A 385 14.19 20.25 8.14
C ASP A 385 15.72 20.14 8.20
N ALA A 386 16.41 21.29 8.29
CA ALA A 386 17.85 21.32 8.51
C ALA A 386 18.21 20.60 9.83
N THR A 387 19.30 19.81 9.82
CA THR A 387 19.79 19.09 11.01
C THR A 387 20.42 20.06 12.01
N LYS A 388 21.17 21.10 11.52
CA LYS A 388 21.71 22.21 12.31
C LYS A 388 21.65 23.47 11.47
N GLY A 389 21.75 24.64 12.12
CA GLY A 389 21.63 25.92 11.46
C GLY A 389 20.18 26.28 11.16
N THR A 390 19.96 27.30 10.35
CA THR A 390 18.64 27.88 10.10
C THR A 390 18.49 28.28 8.65
N VAL A 391 17.36 27.91 8.03
CA VAL A 391 16.93 28.44 6.73
C VAL A 391 15.85 29.48 6.99
N ARG A 392 16.01 30.69 6.46
CA ARG A 392 15.08 31.78 6.67
C ARG A 392 14.51 32.26 5.34
N ILE A 393 13.25 32.66 5.37
CA ILE A 393 12.59 33.39 4.30
C ILE A 393 12.02 34.69 4.87
N ASP A 394 12.28 35.81 4.22
CA ASP A 394 11.94 37.15 4.71
C ASP A 394 12.39 37.41 6.16
N GLY A 395 13.60 36.89 6.53
CA GLY A 395 14.17 36.99 7.87
C GLY A 395 13.58 36.04 8.93
N VAL A 396 12.54 35.26 8.61
CA VAL A 396 11.87 34.33 9.53
C VAL A 396 12.28 32.88 9.22
N ASP A 397 12.55 32.08 10.26
CA ASP A 397 12.85 30.65 10.10
C ASP A 397 11.70 29.93 9.41
N VAL A 398 11.99 29.10 8.41
CA VAL A 398 10.99 28.30 7.68
C VAL A 398 10.16 27.41 8.60
N LYS A 399 10.69 27.03 9.78
CA LYS A 399 9.97 26.26 10.80
C LYS A 399 8.85 27.02 11.48
N ASN A 400 8.90 28.35 11.45
CA ASN A 400 7.91 29.21 12.08
C ASN A 400 6.74 29.58 11.15
N TYR A 401 6.81 29.21 9.86
CA TYR A 401 5.70 29.36 8.94
C TYR A 401 4.75 28.16 9.03
N PRO A 402 3.42 28.36 8.87
CA PRO A 402 2.54 27.27 8.50
C PRO A 402 3.01 26.67 7.17
N VAL A 403 3.12 25.35 7.10
CA VAL A 403 3.66 24.64 5.92
C VAL A 403 2.88 25.00 4.65
N SER A 404 1.57 25.18 4.75
CA SER A 404 0.72 25.62 3.64
C SER A 404 1.10 27.01 3.15
N HIS A 405 1.22 28.01 4.03
CA HIS A 405 1.55 29.39 3.67
C HIS A 405 2.95 29.49 3.06
N LEU A 406 3.92 28.76 3.62
CA LEU A 406 5.27 28.69 3.08
C LEU A 406 5.26 28.10 1.67
N ARG A 407 4.65 26.94 1.50
CA ARG A 407 4.63 26.23 0.21
C ARG A 407 3.76 26.92 -0.82
N ASP A 408 2.73 27.67 -0.44
CA ASP A 408 1.92 28.46 -1.37
C ASP A 408 2.74 29.59 -2.02
N ALA A 409 3.68 30.17 -1.30
CA ALA A 409 4.55 31.22 -1.81
C ALA A 409 5.75 30.68 -2.60
N ILE A 410 6.01 29.39 -2.61
CA ILE A 410 7.15 28.76 -3.28
C ILE A 410 6.65 27.77 -4.33
N ALA A 411 7.13 27.88 -5.56
CA ALA A 411 6.92 26.88 -6.59
C ALA A 411 8.22 26.15 -6.89
N VAL A 412 8.13 24.83 -7.02
CA VAL A 412 9.28 23.98 -7.34
C VAL A 412 8.99 23.16 -8.59
N VAL A 413 9.83 23.29 -9.60
CA VAL A 413 9.86 22.39 -10.75
C VAL A 413 10.97 21.38 -10.53
N LEU A 414 10.58 20.16 -10.25
CA LEU A 414 11.51 19.08 -9.86
C LEU A 414 12.27 18.54 -11.08
N GLN A 415 13.44 17.96 -10.88
CA GLN A 415 14.23 17.30 -11.91
C GLN A 415 13.43 16.21 -12.65
N LYS A 416 12.66 15.39 -11.89
CA LYS A 416 11.75 14.40 -12.47
C LYS A 416 10.36 15.00 -12.62
N ASN A 417 10.09 15.56 -13.78
CA ASN A 417 8.80 16.15 -14.11
C ASN A 417 7.71 15.09 -14.24
N THR A 418 6.58 15.29 -13.56
CA THR A 418 5.45 14.37 -13.56
C THR A 418 4.17 15.10 -13.93
N LEU A 419 3.45 14.55 -14.91
CA LEU A 419 2.09 14.97 -15.24
C LEU A 419 1.10 13.90 -14.72
N PHE A 420 -0.05 14.38 -14.27
CA PHE A 420 -1.14 13.52 -13.85
C PHE A 420 -1.99 13.11 -15.06
N SER A 421 -2.63 11.96 -14.98
CA SER A 421 -3.62 11.54 -15.97
C SER A 421 -4.79 12.53 -15.98
N GLY A 422 -5.27 12.91 -17.16
CA GLY A 422 -6.30 13.91 -17.36
C GLY A 422 -5.90 14.93 -18.41
N SER A 423 -6.70 15.99 -18.63
CA SER A 423 -6.42 16.98 -19.66
C SER A 423 -5.20 17.87 -19.34
N LEU A 424 -4.62 18.51 -20.35
CA LEU A 424 -3.55 19.49 -20.18
C LEU A 424 -4.00 20.62 -19.24
N ILE A 425 -5.21 21.15 -19.42
CA ILE A 425 -5.75 22.22 -18.57
C ILE A 425 -5.89 21.76 -17.12
N SER A 426 -6.29 20.50 -16.86
CA SER A 426 -6.36 19.97 -15.51
C SER A 426 -4.98 19.90 -14.85
N ASN A 427 -3.95 19.58 -15.62
CA ASN A 427 -2.57 19.60 -15.16
C ASN A 427 -2.04 21.00 -14.87
N LEU A 428 -2.39 21.99 -15.66
CA LEU A 428 -2.01 23.40 -15.44
C LEU A 428 -2.70 23.97 -14.19
N ARG A 429 -3.97 23.67 -14.00
CA ARG A 429 -4.77 24.11 -12.84
C ARG A 429 -4.30 23.57 -11.49
N TRP A 430 -3.39 22.60 -11.46
CA TRP A 430 -2.69 22.26 -10.21
C TRP A 430 -1.87 23.42 -9.64
N GLY A 431 -1.45 24.39 -10.48
CA GLY A 431 -0.81 25.62 -10.01
C GLY A 431 -1.83 26.59 -9.39
N ASN A 432 -2.99 26.74 -10.03
CA ASN A 432 -4.11 27.56 -9.53
C ASN A 432 -5.42 27.02 -10.14
N GLU A 433 -6.27 26.45 -9.29
CA GLU A 433 -7.55 25.85 -9.69
C GLU A 433 -8.50 26.88 -10.35
N ASN A 434 -8.46 28.14 -9.89
CA ASN A 434 -9.31 29.24 -10.33
C ASN A 434 -8.65 30.12 -11.40
N ALA A 435 -7.54 29.66 -12.03
CA ALA A 435 -6.85 30.42 -13.06
C ALA A 435 -7.79 30.71 -14.25
N THR A 436 -7.81 32.00 -14.67
CA THR A 436 -8.55 32.40 -15.86
C THR A 436 -7.85 31.87 -17.13
N LYS A 437 -8.56 31.93 -18.25
CA LYS A 437 -7.96 31.52 -19.53
C LYS A 437 -6.77 32.39 -19.89
N GLU A 438 -6.86 33.68 -19.67
CA GLU A 438 -5.80 34.66 -19.93
C GLU A 438 -4.55 34.37 -19.10
N GLU A 439 -4.72 34.01 -17.81
CA GLU A 439 -3.61 33.62 -16.93
C GLU A 439 -2.94 32.33 -17.39
N ILE A 440 -3.76 31.36 -17.86
CA ILE A 440 -3.24 30.10 -18.42
C ILE A 440 -2.48 30.35 -19.70
N ASP A 441 -3.03 31.17 -20.63
CA ASP A 441 -2.38 31.52 -21.88
C ASP A 441 -1.07 32.27 -21.63
N GLU A 442 -1.02 33.22 -20.69
CA GLU A 442 0.21 33.92 -20.31
C GLU A 442 1.26 33.00 -19.72
N ALA A 443 0.90 32.11 -18.79
CA ALA A 443 1.83 31.15 -18.21
C ALA A 443 2.36 30.15 -19.26
N CYS A 444 1.52 29.73 -20.19
CA CYS A 444 1.89 28.90 -21.32
C CYS A 444 2.82 29.62 -22.28
N HIS A 445 2.61 30.91 -22.53
CA HIS A 445 3.49 31.73 -23.36
C HIS A 445 4.89 31.87 -22.72
N ILE A 446 4.97 32.23 -21.44
CA ILE A 446 6.23 32.35 -20.69
C ILE A 446 7.00 31.03 -20.71
N ALA A 447 6.33 29.90 -20.59
CA ALA A 447 6.92 28.56 -20.61
C ALA A 447 7.07 28.00 -22.03
N CYS A 448 6.73 28.73 -23.08
CA CYS A 448 6.75 28.31 -24.50
C CYS A 448 5.89 27.04 -24.76
N VAL A 449 4.81 26.83 -24.03
CA VAL A 449 3.88 25.72 -24.24
C VAL A 449 3.03 25.96 -25.49
N ASP A 450 2.72 27.21 -25.80
CA ASP A 450 2.00 27.68 -26.98
C ASP A 450 2.60 27.15 -28.30
N GLU A 451 3.91 26.99 -28.40
CA GLU A 451 4.59 26.50 -29.61
C GLU A 451 4.17 25.09 -30.05
N PHE A 452 3.69 24.29 -29.14
CA PHE A 452 3.25 22.93 -29.45
C PHE A 452 1.77 22.67 -29.11
N LEU A 453 1.08 23.64 -28.53
CA LEU A 453 -0.33 23.50 -28.15
C LEU A 453 -1.22 23.18 -29.36
N ASP A 454 -0.99 23.83 -30.50
CA ASP A 454 -1.74 23.61 -31.74
C ASP A 454 -1.44 22.23 -32.38
N ARG A 455 -0.36 21.58 -31.97
CA ARG A 455 -0.03 20.21 -32.42
C ARG A 455 -0.69 19.14 -31.59
N LEU A 456 -1.28 19.51 -30.45
CA LEU A 456 -2.03 18.59 -29.61
C LEU A 456 -3.45 18.37 -30.18
N PRO A 457 -3.99 17.16 -30.18
CA PRO A 457 -5.24 16.83 -30.87
C PRO A 457 -6.45 17.64 -30.45
N ALA A 458 -6.48 18.13 -29.19
CA ALA A 458 -7.57 18.91 -28.62
C ALA A 458 -7.07 20.15 -27.84
N GLY A 459 -5.89 20.71 -28.18
CA GLY A 459 -5.31 21.84 -27.50
C GLY A 459 -5.23 21.63 -25.97
N TYR A 460 -5.82 22.51 -25.19
CA TYR A 460 -5.84 22.43 -23.72
C TYR A 460 -6.61 21.22 -23.16
N GLU A 461 -7.58 20.69 -23.90
CA GLU A 461 -8.34 19.50 -23.50
C GLU A 461 -7.66 18.18 -23.92
N SER A 462 -6.46 18.24 -24.49
CA SER A 462 -5.71 17.04 -24.86
C SER A 462 -5.38 16.21 -23.62
N GLU A 463 -5.69 14.92 -23.69
CA GLU A 463 -5.45 13.97 -22.59
C GLU A 463 -3.97 13.71 -22.40
N MET A 464 -3.50 13.83 -21.15
CA MET A 464 -2.16 13.47 -20.71
C MET A 464 -2.22 12.05 -20.11
N GLY A 465 -1.41 11.14 -20.65
CA GLY A 465 -1.28 9.80 -20.07
C GLY A 465 -0.58 9.82 -18.72
N GLN A 466 -0.68 8.72 -17.97
CA GLN A 466 -0.05 8.58 -16.66
C GLN A 466 1.47 8.89 -16.74
N GLY A 467 1.93 9.87 -15.94
CA GLY A 467 3.31 10.35 -15.98
C GLY A 467 3.67 11.11 -17.26
N GLY A 468 2.69 11.48 -18.11
CA GLY A 468 2.92 12.22 -19.36
C GLY A 468 3.64 11.40 -20.42
N VAL A 469 3.29 10.10 -20.59
CA VAL A 469 3.96 9.19 -21.54
C VAL A 469 3.75 9.56 -23.01
N ASN A 470 2.75 10.37 -23.31
CA ASN A 470 2.36 10.79 -24.66
C ASN A 470 2.92 12.19 -25.06
N VAL A 471 3.74 12.80 -24.21
CA VAL A 471 4.45 14.06 -24.51
C VAL A 471 5.96 13.89 -24.36
N SER A 472 6.73 14.68 -25.11
CA SER A 472 8.20 14.64 -25.04
C SER A 472 8.72 15.17 -23.68
N GLY A 473 9.97 14.84 -23.34
CA GLY A 473 10.60 15.33 -22.09
C GLY A 473 10.58 16.85 -21.99
N GLY A 474 10.94 17.56 -23.07
CA GLY A 474 10.94 19.02 -23.11
C GLY A 474 9.52 19.63 -23.03
N GLN A 475 8.51 19.02 -23.66
CA GLN A 475 7.12 19.44 -23.53
C GLN A 475 6.64 19.28 -22.07
N LYS A 476 6.95 18.14 -21.45
CA LYS A 476 6.62 17.87 -20.04
C LYS A 476 7.26 18.91 -19.11
N GLN A 477 8.52 19.25 -19.31
CA GLN A 477 9.21 20.28 -18.54
C GLN A 477 8.52 21.63 -18.68
N ARG A 478 8.20 22.06 -19.90
CA ARG A 478 7.53 23.35 -20.18
C ARG A 478 6.14 23.40 -19.53
N ILE A 479 5.35 22.32 -19.57
CA ILE A 479 4.06 22.24 -18.89
C ILE A 479 4.24 22.38 -17.36
N CYS A 480 5.26 21.74 -16.77
CA CYS A 480 5.54 21.86 -15.34
C CYS A 480 6.01 23.26 -14.94
N ILE A 481 6.75 23.97 -15.82
CA ILE A 481 7.13 25.37 -15.62
C ILE A 481 5.88 26.26 -15.68
N ALA A 482 4.98 26.11 -16.67
CA ALA A 482 3.73 26.85 -16.77
C ALA A 482 2.86 26.62 -15.52
N ARG A 483 2.75 25.39 -15.03
CA ARG A 483 2.06 25.03 -13.78
C ARG A 483 2.65 25.79 -12.58
N ALA A 484 3.96 25.88 -12.48
CA ALA A 484 4.65 26.57 -11.40
C ALA A 484 4.43 28.09 -11.47
N ILE A 485 4.41 28.68 -12.65
CA ILE A 485 4.12 30.12 -12.88
C ILE A 485 2.68 30.46 -12.50
N LEU A 486 1.71 29.62 -12.87
CA LEU A 486 0.29 29.82 -12.53
C LEU A 486 0.02 29.94 -11.03
N LYS A 487 0.87 29.39 -10.21
CA LYS A 487 0.81 29.53 -8.74
C LYS A 487 1.10 30.96 -8.27
N LYS A 488 1.70 31.81 -9.11
CA LYS A 488 2.17 33.18 -8.80
C LYS A 488 3.06 33.22 -7.54
N PRO A 489 4.11 32.40 -7.49
CA PRO A 489 4.93 32.25 -6.29
C PRO A 489 5.81 33.50 -6.08
N LYS A 490 6.28 33.71 -4.83
CA LYS A 490 7.34 34.68 -4.52
C LYS A 490 8.73 34.13 -4.84
N VAL A 491 8.88 32.80 -4.75
CA VAL A 491 10.11 32.08 -5.05
C VAL A 491 9.84 30.95 -6.05
N LEU A 492 10.54 30.94 -7.17
CA LEU A 492 10.52 29.87 -8.17
C LEU A 492 11.83 29.09 -8.15
N ILE A 493 11.75 27.79 -7.92
CA ILE A 493 12.90 26.88 -7.92
C ILE A 493 12.80 25.99 -9.16
N LEU A 494 13.83 26.03 -10.02
CA LEU A 494 13.97 25.23 -11.22
C LEU A 494 15.12 24.24 -11.00
N ASP A 495 14.80 22.99 -10.61
CA ASP A 495 15.81 21.95 -10.33
C ASP A 495 16.08 21.13 -11.59
N ASP A 496 17.14 21.47 -12.33
CA ASP A 496 17.56 20.84 -13.60
C ASP A 496 16.39 20.68 -14.60
N SER A 497 15.43 21.60 -14.50
CA SER A 497 14.12 21.50 -15.15
C SER A 497 14.14 22.00 -16.61
N THR A 498 15.29 22.37 -17.14
CA THR A 498 15.47 22.79 -18.54
C THR A 498 16.40 21.85 -19.32
N SER A 499 16.90 20.78 -18.70
CA SER A 499 17.89 19.88 -19.29
C SER A 499 17.40 19.12 -20.56
N ALA A 500 16.09 18.90 -20.70
CA ALA A 500 15.47 18.29 -21.88
C ALA A 500 14.88 19.33 -22.87
N VAL A 501 15.01 20.61 -22.58
CA VAL A 501 14.62 21.71 -23.46
C VAL A 501 15.84 22.15 -24.27
N ASP A 502 15.65 22.50 -25.55
CA ASP A 502 16.74 23.04 -26.38
C ASP A 502 17.19 24.42 -25.88
N THR A 503 18.45 24.77 -26.16
CA THR A 503 19.09 25.97 -25.62
C THR A 503 18.39 27.28 -26.06
N ALA A 504 17.80 27.32 -27.27
CA ALA A 504 17.09 28.50 -27.75
C ALA A 504 15.77 28.72 -26.98
N THR A 505 15.00 27.66 -26.78
CA THR A 505 13.75 27.70 -25.99
C THR A 505 14.04 28.00 -24.51
N GLU A 506 15.11 27.43 -23.94
CA GLU A 506 15.53 27.75 -22.56
C GLU A 506 15.88 29.25 -22.42
N GLY A 507 16.59 29.81 -23.39
CA GLY A 507 16.91 31.24 -23.44
C GLY A 507 15.66 32.10 -23.42
N ARG A 508 14.65 31.78 -24.24
CA ARG A 508 13.37 32.51 -24.29
C ARG A 508 12.60 32.39 -22.99
N ILE A 509 12.46 31.21 -22.40
CA ILE A 509 11.82 31.03 -21.10
C ILE A 509 12.48 31.92 -20.05
N ARG A 510 13.80 31.97 -20.01
CA ARG A 510 14.55 32.81 -19.07
C ARG A 510 14.29 34.32 -19.30
N GLU A 511 14.31 34.79 -20.56
CA GLU A 511 14.03 36.17 -20.92
C GLU A 511 12.60 36.58 -20.54
N GLU A 512 11.60 35.72 -20.85
CA GLU A 512 10.19 35.98 -20.48
C GLU A 512 9.99 35.97 -18.97
N LEU A 513 10.63 35.06 -18.22
CA LEU A 513 10.61 35.05 -16.77
C LEU A 513 11.24 36.32 -16.16
N ALA A 514 12.34 36.83 -16.74
CA ALA A 514 12.96 38.05 -16.24
C ALA A 514 12.11 39.30 -16.55
N LYS A 515 11.51 39.35 -17.74
CA LYS A 515 10.71 40.49 -18.21
C LYS A 515 9.33 40.57 -17.53
N LYS A 516 8.64 39.45 -17.42
CA LYS A 516 7.25 39.38 -16.95
C LYS A 516 7.12 39.25 -15.43
N LEU A 517 8.12 38.65 -14.78
CA LEU A 517 8.10 38.35 -13.36
C LEU A 517 9.39 38.85 -12.66
N PRO A 518 9.70 40.16 -12.73
CA PRO A 518 10.95 40.71 -12.18
C PRO A 518 11.03 40.60 -10.65
N ASP A 519 9.92 40.74 -9.95
CA ASP A 519 9.86 40.73 -8.47
C ASP A 519 9.97 39.33 -7.87
N MET A 520 9.89 38.27 -8.69
CA MET A 520 9.95 36.90 -8.25
C MET A 520 11.41 36.45 -8.09
N THR A 521 11.77 35.94 -6.94
CA THR A 521 13.10 35.33 -6.70
C THR A 521 13.20 33.99 -7.45
N LYS A 522 14.25 33.78 -8.23
CA LYS A 522 14.42 32.60 -9.08
C LYS A 522 15.69 31.86 -8.72
N LEU A 523 15.58 30.58 -8.37
CA LEU A 523 16.73 29.69 -8.17
C LEU A 523 16.77 28.69 -9.32
N VAL A 524 17.88 28.70 -10.06
CA VAL A 524 18.09 27.83 -11.22
C VAL A 524 19.23 26.86 -10.90
N ILE A 525 18.89 25.61 -10.63
CA ILE A 525 19.90 24.54 -10.59
C ILE A 525 20.15 24.08 -12.02
N ALA A 526 21.39 24.17 -12.47
CA ALA A 526 21.76 23.72 -13.79
C ALA A 526 23.07 22.93 -13.77
N GLN A 527 23.19 22.05 -14.75
CA GLN A 527 24.44 21.37 -15.05
C GLN A 527 25.27 22.17 -16.09
N ARG A 528 24.59 23.00 -16.89
CA ARG A 528 25.22 23.82 -17.93
C ARG A 528 25.43 25.25 -17.44
N ILE A 529 26.65 25.77 -17.67
CA ILE A 529 26.95 27.17 -17.35
C ILE A 529 26.10 28.13 -18.18
N SER A 530 25.79 27.77 -19.43
CA SER A 530 24.93 28.58 -20.32
C SER A 530 23.58 28.93 -19.70
N SER A 531 23.03 28.05 -18.85
CA SER A 531 21.75 28.25 -18.19
C SER A 531 21.80 29.27 -17.04
N VAL A 532 22.99 29.50 -16.44
CA VAL A 532 23.17 30.36 -15.26
C VAL A 532 24.10 31.55 -15.46
N LYS A 533 24.79 31.65 -16.61
CA LYS A 533 25.76 32.72 -16.87
C LYS A 533 25.20 34.15 -16.76
N HIS A 534 23.88 34.32 -16.90
CA HIS A 534 23.19 35.59 -16.81
C HIS A 534 22.51 35.83 -15.45
N ALA A 535 22.75 34.93 -14.49
CA ALA A 535 22.20 35.07 -13.13
C ALA A 535 22.90 36.24 -12.40
N ASP A 536 22.17 36.93 -11.55
CA ASP A 536 22.70 38.02 -10.70
C ASP A 536 23.77 37.50 -9.74
N GLN A 537 23.65 36.24 -9.34
CA GLN A 537 24.58 35.54 -8.45
C GLN A 537 24.65 34.07 -8.81
N ILE A 538 25.83 33.47 -8.73
CA ILE A 538 26.07 32.04 -8.95
C ILE A 538 26.69 31.47 -7.67
N ILE A 539 26.09 30.40 -7.14
CA ILE A 539 26.59 29.65 -5.99
C ILE A 539 27.23 28.35 -6.49
N ILE A 540 28.51 28.16 -6.20
CA ILE A 540 29.22 26.93 -6.53
C ILE A 540 29.18 26.00 -5.33
N LEU A 541 28.57 24.83 -5.50
CA LEU A 541 28.52 23.75 -4.51
C LEU A 541 29.56 22.68 -4.83
N ASP A 542 30.42 22.38 -3.86
CA ASP A 542 31.34 21.26 -3.92
C ASP A 542 31.23 20.43 -2.64
N LYS A 543 31.02 19.11 -2.79
CA LYS A 543 30.94 18.14 -1.67
C LYS A 543 30.05 18.60 -0.51
N GLY A 544 28.91 19.21 -0.82
CA GLY A 544 27.94 19.67 0.18
C GLY A 544 28.30 21.00 0.87
N CYS A 545 29.34 21.69 0.43
CA CYS A 545 29.73 23.01 0.94
C CYS A 545 29.60 24.08 -0.12
N VAL A 546 29.41 25.33 0.26
CA VAL A 546 29.53 26.49 -0.64
C VAL A 546 31.01 26.75 -0.87
N ASN A 547 31.48 26.56 -2.11
CA ASN A 547 32.86 26.78 -2.49
C ASN A 547 33.12 28.25 -2.82
N ALA A 548 32.24 28.87 -3.60
CA ALA A 548 32.33 30.29 -3.96
C ALA A 548 30.96 30.84 -4.35
N ILE A 549 30.80 32.15 -4.23
CA ILE A 549 29.65 32.92 -4.65
C ILE A 549 30.15 34.14 -5.45
N GLY A 550 29.54 34.44 -6.58
CA GLY A 550 29.89 35.60 -7.41
C GLY A 550 29.12 35.64 -8.71
N THR A 551 29.44 36.59 -9.55
CA THR A 551 28.92 36.67 -10.93
C THR A 551 29.72 35.74 -11.87
N HIS A 552 29.20 35.50 -13.06
CA HIS A 552 29.90 34.69 -14.09
C HIS A 552 31.33 35.14 -14.31
N ASP A 553 31.55 36.44 -14.54
CA ASP A 553 32.86 37.00 -14.84
C ASP A 553 33.83 36.95 -13.66
N GLU A 554 33.35 37.14 -12.45
CA GLU A 554 34.13 37.01 -11.21
C GLU A 554 34.58 35.56 -11.02
N LEU A 555 33.66 34.61 -11.10
CA LEU A 555 33.96 33.21 -10.88
C LEU A 555 34.86 32.63 -11.98
N LEU A 556 34.70 33.08 -13.21
CA LEU A 556 35.56 32.66 -14.30
C LEU A 556 37.02 33.12 -14.10
N ARG A 557 37.23 34.25 -13.37
CA ARG A 557 38.58 34.75 -13.06
C ARG A 557 39.17 34.14 -11.79
N THR A 558 38.35 33.82 -10.80
CA THR A 558 38.83 33.55 -9.44
C THR A 558 38.64 32.09 -8.98
N ASN A 559 37.76 31.34 -9.60
CA ASN A 559 37.38 30.00 -9.11
C ASN A 559 37.79 28.89 -10.08
N LYS A 560 38.68 28.01 -9.64
CA LYS A 560 39.19 26.89 -10.47
C LYS A 560 38.10 25.89 -10.85
N ILE A 561 37.18 25.54 -9.92
CA ILE A 561 36.09 24.57 -10.19
C ILE A 561 35.18 25.12 -11.29
N TYR A 562 34.88 26.42 -11.24
CA TYR A 562 34.05 27.05 -12.26
C TYR A 562 34.74 27.10 -13.63
N GLN A 563 36.05 27.39 -13.65
CA GLN A 563 36.86 27.35 -14.85
C GLN A 563 36.90 25.97 -15.50
N GLU A 564 37.15 24.93 -14.70
CA GLU A 564 37.17 23.53 -15.17
C GLU A 564 35.83 23.12 -15.80
N ILE A 565 34.69 23.47 -15.14
CA ILE A 565 33.34 23.18 -15.66
C ILE A 565 33.13 23.96 -16.98
N TYR A 566 33.55 25.21 -17.04
CA TYR A 566 33.40 26.07 -18.23
C TYR A 566 34.19 25.53 -19.42
N GLU A 567 35.47 25.21 -19.21
CA GLU A 567 36.36 24.67 -20.25
C GLU A 567 35.86 23.33 -20.79
N SER A 568 35.48 22.42 -19.89
CA SER A 568 34.92 21.11 -20.27
C SER A 568 33.66 21.23 -21.12
N GLN A 569 32.82 22.25 -20.87
CA GLN A 569 31.61 22.47 -21.66
C GLN A 569 31.85 23.20 -22.97
N LYS A 570 32.90 23.98 -23.05
CA LYS A 570 33.33 24.66 -24.29
C LYS A 570 33.94 23.67 -25.28
N GLU A 571 34.84 22.80 -24.83
CA GLU A 571 35.42 21.73 -25.65
C GLU A 571 34.38 20.76 -26.21
N GLY A 572 33.30 20.47 -25.46
CA GLY A 572 32.19 19.64 -25.93
C GLY A 572 31.22 20.32 -26.90
N ALA A 573 31.28 21.64 -27.04
CA ALA A 573 30.47 22.43 -27.99
C ALA A 573 31.16 22.69 -29.32
N ASP A 574 32.49 22.53 -29.37
CA ASP A 574 33.30 22.72 -30.57
C ASP A 574 33.54 21.40 -31.36
N LEU A 575 32.97 20.26 -30.89
CA LEU A 575 32.88 18.95 -31.56
C LEU A 575 31.48 18.71 -32.12
#